data_fc06b8164be9df0816f6590277c78700
#
_entry.id   fc06b8164be9df0816f6590277c78700
#
_cell.length_a   1.000
_cell.length_b   1.000
_cell.length_c   1.000
_cell.angle_alpha   90.00
_cell.angle_beta   90.00
_cell.angle_gamma   90.00
#
_symmetry.space_group_name_H-M   'P 1'
#
loop_
_entity.id
_entity.type
_entity.pdbx_description
1 polymer ?
#
loop_
_entity_poly.entity_id
_entity_poly.type
_entity_poly.pdbx_seq_one_letter_code
_entity_poly.pdbx_strand_id
1 'polypeptide(L)'
;MEEARQSGRGRLKDIFVHHWQAVLICMGLVLLYNVTNYMVTGYLPTYQTETLHRSSDFADLLVLLGMVWIVLLITFIGRLSDRVGRRSVYGVAAAAMIVLSVPAFELIKTPGFWAPVAGVLLLSTLLACFAAPSAATLPALFPTAVRYAAMGIGFNISVAAFGGTTPLATAALVEATGNDLMPAFYLMAAGLIGLVTVKFLPESAQVPLRGSRPMVGSAEERREFLTTAEALYRATVKTGRTG
;
A
#
# COMPACT_ATOMS: atom_id res chain seq x y z
N MET A 1 -4.93 -0.86 36.03
CA MET A 1 -3.94 -1.35 35.05
C MET A 1 -4.29 -2.75 34.47
N GLU A 2 -4.89 -3.63 35.26
CA GLU A 2 -5.28 -4.98 34.82
C GLU A 2 -6.46 -4.99 33.83
N GLU A 3 -7.48 -4.15 34.06
CA GLU A 3 -8.60 -3.98 33.13
C GLU A 3 -8.19 -3.46 31.76
N ALA A 4 -7.21 -2.56 31.67
CA ALA A 4 -6.66 -2.08 30.40
C ALA A 4 -5.88 -3.17 29.65
N ARG A 5 -5.23 -4.10 30.37
CA ARG A 5 -4.55 -5.27 29.80
C ARG A 5 -5.53 -6.33 29.30
N GLN A 6 -6.63 -6.56 30.01
CA GLN A 6 -7.67 -7.51 29.61
C GLN A 6 -8.47 -7.00 28.39
N SER A 7 -8.79 -5.70 28.35
CA SER A 7 -9.43 -5.09 27.19
C SER A 7 -8.52 -5.09 25.94
N GLY A 8 -7.20 -4.96 26.11
CA GLY A 8 -6.23 -5.07 25.02
C GLY A 8 -6.10 -6.47 24.45
N ARG A 9 -6.08 -7.51 25.30
CA ARG A 9 -6.02 -8.92 24.85
C ARG A 9 -7.30 -9.39 24.16
N GLY A 10 -8.47 -8.93 24.60
CA GLY A 10 -9.74 -9.20 23.94
C GLY A 10 -9.78 -8.61 22.52
N ARG A 11 -9.32 -7.37 22.36
CA ARG A 11 -9.25 -6.69 21.06
C ARG A 11 -8.29 -7.36 20.08
N LEU A 12 -7.14 -7.87 20.53
CA LEU A 12 -6.19 -8.58 19.66
C LEU A 12 -6.78 -9.90 19.14
N LYS A 13 -7.41 -10.69 20.02
CA LYS A 13 -8.12 -11.93 19.59
C LYS A 13 -9.21 -11.61 18.57
N ASP A 14 -9.94 -10.53 18.78
CA ASP A 14 -11.03 -10.10 17.90
C ASP A 14 -10.54 -9.75 16.50
N ILE A 15 -9.34 -9.14 16.38
CA ILE A 15 -8.70 -8.86 15.10
C ILE A 15 -8.44 -10.14 14.31
N PHE A 16 -7.85 -11.15 14.94
CA PHE A 16 -7.49 -12.41 14.28
C PHE A 16 -8.69 -13.32 14.00
N VAL A 17 -9.75 -13.25 14.81
CA VAL A 17 -10.94 -14.10 14.62
C VAL A 17 -11.92 -13.47 13.63
N HIS A 18 -12.21 -12.16 13.76
CA HIS A 18 -13.26 -11.51 12.98
C HIS A 18 -12.76 -10.68 11.81
N HIS A 19 -11.47 -10.26 11.81
CA HIS A 19 -10.92 -9.35 10.78
C HIS A 19 -9.70 -9.92 10.03
N TRP A 20 -9.45 -11.22 10.10
CA TRP A 20 -8.28 -11.86 9.48
C TRP A 20 -8.21 -11.62 7.96
N GLN A 21 -9.35 -11.59 7.26
CA GLN A 21 -9.40 -11.30 5.83
C GLN A 21 -8.90 -9.89 5.52
N ALA A 22 -9.33 -8.90 6.31
CA ALA A 22 -8.86 -7.52 6.17
C ALA A 22 -7.36 -7.40 6.47
N VAL A 23 -6.84 -8.17 7.44
CA VAL A 23 -5.40 -8.25 7.74
C VAL A 23 -4.63 -8.84 6.56
N LEU A 24 -5.10 -9.93 5.96
CA LEU A 24 -4.47 -10.53 4.77
C LEU A 24 -4.49 -9.59 3.57
N ILE A 25 -5.61 -8.91 3.32
CA ILE A 25 -5.68 -7.90 2.25
C ILE A 25 -4.70 -6.75 2.53
N CYS A 26 -4.63 -6.27 3.78
CA CYS A 26 -3.67 -5.26 4.20
C CYS A 26 -2.23 -5.74 3.92
N MET A 27 -1.87 -6.95 4.35
CA MET A 27 -0.55 -7.53 4.12
C MET A 27 -0.21 -7.63 2.62
N GLY A 28 -1.14 -8.06 1.80
CA GLY A 28 -0.94 -8.19 0.35
C GLY A 28 -0.76 -6.83 -0.35
N LEU A 29 -1.50 -5.78 0.04
CA LEU A 29 -1.30 -4.44 -0.49
C LEU A 29 0.02 -3.83 -0.02
N VAL A 30 0.36 -4.03 1.26
CA VAL A 30 1.63 -3.58 1.84
C VAL A 30 2.82 -4.32 1.22
N LEU A 31 2.65 -5.62 0.87
CA LEU A 31 3.65 -6.39 0.12
C LEU A 31 3.98 -5.71 -1.21
N LEU A 32 2.98 -5.39 -2.04
CA LEU A 32 3.17 -4.68 -3.31
C LEU A 32 3.99 -3.40 -3.14
N TYR A 33 3.55 -2.57 -2.20
CA TYR A 33 4.23 -1.32 -1.88
C TYR A 33 5.68 -1.54 -1.42
N ASN A 34 5.89 -2.41 -0.43
CA ASN A 34 7.20 -2.60 0.18
C ASN A 34 8.19 -3.31 -0.75
N VAL A 35 7.78 -4.39 -1.42
CA VAL A 35 8.66 -5.08 -2.37
C VAL A 35 9.15 -4.12 -3.44
N THR A 36 8.24 -3.31 -4.02
CA THR A 36 8.62 -2.33 -5.03
C THR A 36 9.49 -1.22 -4.45
N ASN A 37 9.17 -0.73 -3.24
CA ASN A 37 9.95 0.30 -2.56
C ASN A 37 11.37 -0.17 -2.26
N TYR A 38 11.52 -1.31 -1.60
CA TYR A 38 12.85 -1.85 -1.27
C TYR A 38 13.64 -2.31 -2.50
N MET A 39 12.96 -2.69 -3.58
CA MET A 39 13.61 -2.94 -4.86
C MET A 39 14.26 -1.67 -5.40
N VAL A 40 13.53 -0.55 -5.44
CA VAL A 40 14.01 0.72 -6.00
C VAL A 40 15.02 1.41 -5.07
N THR A 41 14.75 1.43 -3.76
CA THR A 41 15.56 2.23 -2.82
C THR A 41 16.66 1.43 -2.14
N GLY A 42 16.48 0.14 -1.93
CA GLY A 42 17.39 -0.71 -1.20
C GLY A 42 18.26 -1.61 -2.08
N TYR A 43 17.65 -2.25 -3.10
CA TYR A 43 18.38 -3.20 -3.93
C TYR A 43 19.02 -2.58 -5.18
N LEU A 44 18.34 -1.61 -5.80
CA LEU A 44 18.82 -1.02 -7.06
C LEU A 44 20.23 -0.44 -6.99
N PRO A 45 20.66 0.27 -5.92
CA PRO A 45 22.05 0.70 -5.78
C PRO A 45 23.04 -0.47 -5.85
N THR A 46 22.80 -1.52 -5.06
CA THR A 46 23.62 -2.73 -5.03
C THR A 46 23.65 -3.43 -6.40
N TYR A 47 22.51 -3.53 -7.06
CA TYR A 47 22.43 -4.10 -8.40
C TYR A 47 23.25 -3.32 -9.43
N GLN A 48 23.26 -2.00 -9.35
CA GLN A 48 24.06 -1.13 -10.24
C GLN A 48 25.57 -1.30 -10.00
N THR A 49 25.99 -1.40 -8.74
CA THR A 49 27.42 -1.49 -8.38
C THR A 49 27.97 -2.91 -8.49
N GLU A 50 27.28 -3.89 -7.91
CA GLU A 50 27.79 -5.27 -7.81
C GLU A 50 27.51 -6.10 -9.08
N THR A 51 26.33 -5.95 -9.68
CA THR A 51 25.94 -6.75 -10.86
C THR A 51 26.34 -6.09 -12.16
N LEU A 52 26.11 -4.76 -12.27
CA LEU A 52 26.37 -4.03 -13.52
C LEU A 52 27.72 -3.29 -13.52
N HIS A 53 28.49 -3.35 -12.43
CA HIS A 53 29.81 -2.74 -12.26
C HIS A 53 29.86 -1.25 -12.61
N ARG A 54 28.80 -0.52 -12.25
CA ARG A 54 28.71 0.93 -12.44
C ARG A 54 29.19 1.67 -11.19
N SER A 55 29.50 2.97 -11.36
CA SER A 55 29.91 3.80 -10.21
C SER A 55 28.79 4.00 -9.21
N SER A 56 29.13 4.11 -7.93
CA SER A 56 28.17 4.39 -6.85
C SER A 56 27.45 5.72 -7.07
N ASP A 57 28.16 6.75 -7.52
CA ASP A 57 27.57 8.07 -7.81
C ASP A 57 26.45 7.98 -8.85
N PHE A 58 26.63 7.13 -9.87
CA PHE A 58 25.59 6.90 -10.87
C PHE A 58 24.41 6.13 -10.30
N ALA A 59 24.66 5.12 -9.47
CA ALA A 59 23.62 4.36 -8.79
C ALA A 59 22.76 5.25 -7.88
N ASP A 60 23.41 6.10 -7.08
CA ASP A 60 22.74 7.04 -6.17
C ASP A 60 21.95 8.11 -6.92
N LEU A 61 22.49 8.60 -8.05
CA LEU A 61 21.79 9.53 -8.93
C LEU A 61 20.49 8.91 -9.47
N LEU A 62 20.51 7.66 -9.92
CA LEU A 62 19.33 6.97 -10.42
C LEU A 62 18.25 6.85 -9.33
N VAL A 63 18.63 6.48 -8.10
CA VAL A 63 17.69 6.41 -6.97
C VAL A 63 17.12 7.78 -6.65
N LEU A 64 17.96 8.82 -6.62
CA LEU A 64 17.52 10.19 -6.38
C LEU A 64 16.49 10.64 -7.42
N LEU A 65 16.76 10.40 -8.71
CA LEU A 65 15.83 10.73 -9.80
C LEU A 65 14.50 9.97 -9.62
N GLY A 66 14.56 8.68 -9.27
CA GLY A 66 13.37 7.88 -8.97
C GLY A 66 12.55 8.43 -7.80
N MET A 67 13.21 8.83 -6.70
CA MET A 67 12.53 9.42 -5.54
C MET A 67 11.88 10.77 -5.86
N VAL A 68 12.60 11.65 -6.58
CA VAL A 68 12.02 12.93 -7.05
C VAL A 68 10.81 12.69 -7.93
N TRP A 69 10.88 11.71 -8.82
CA TRP A 69 9.77 11.33 -9.69
C TRP A 69 8.54 10.84 -8.91
N ILE A 70 8.74 10.03 -7.86
CA ILE A 70 7.65 9.58 -6.98
C ILE A 70 6.97 10.77 -6.31
N VAL A 71 7.74 11.73 -5.77
CA VAL A 71 7.19 12.93 -5.11
C VAL A 71 6.32 13.74 -6.07
N LEU A 72 6.74 13.87 -7.33
CA LEU A 72 5.95 14.56 -8.35
C LEU A 72 4.66 13.83 -8.70
N LEU A 73 4.71 12.48 -8.78
CA LEU A 73 3.57 11.67 -9.19
C LEU A 73 2.57 11.37 -8.07
N ILE A 74 3.01 11.28 -6.81
CA ILE A 74 2.17 10.75 -5.71
C ILE A 74 0.87 11.53 -5.53
N THR A 75 0.94 12.86 -5.65
CA THR A 75 -0.25 13.74 -5.54
C THR A 75 -1.20 13.57 -6.71
N PHE A 76 -0.65 13.43 -7.92
CA PHE A 76 -1.46 13.22 -9.12
C PHE A 76 -2.15 11.86 -9.10
N ILE A 77 -1.40 10.80 -8.80
CA ILE A 77 -1.92 9.44 -8.71
C ILE A 77 -2.92 9.31 -7.55
N GLY A 78 -2.68 9.98 -6.42
CA GLY A 78 -3.63 10.02 -5.31
C GLY A 78 -4.99 10.58 -5.74
N ARG A 79 -5.00 11.73 -6.41
CA ARG A 79 -6.24 12.33 -6.96
C ARG A 79 -6.90 11.45 -8.02
N LEU A 80 -6.11 10.80 -8.86
CA LEU A 80 -6.61 9.87 -9.87
C LEU A 80 -7.27 8.67 -9.20
N SER A 81 -6.65 8.10 -8.16
CA SER A 81 -7.18 6.94 -7.43
C SER A 81 -8.51 7.24 -6.71
N ASP A 82 -8.67 8.46 -6.22
CA ASP A 82 -9.94 8.87 -5.59
C ASP A 82 -11.07 9.06 -6.62
N ARG A 83 -10.75 9.33 -7.90
CA ARG A 83 -11.74 9.48 -8.99
C ARG A 83 -12.09 8.17 -9.68
N VAL A 84 -11.08 7.38 -10.01
CA VAL A 84 -11.22 6.15 -10.82
C VAL A 84 -11.52 4.92 -9.94
N GLY A 85 -11.28 5.04 -8.64
CA GLY A 85 -11.37 3.95 -7.67
C GLY A 85 -9.99 3.40 -7.30
N ARG A 86 -9.77 3.22 -6.00
CA ARG A 86 -8.49 2.75 -5.45
C ARG A 86 -8.18 1.33 -5.87
N ARG A 87 -9.21 0.45 -5.88
CA ARG A 87 -9.10 -0.92 -6.35
C ARG A 87 -8.62 -0.99 -7.80
N SER A 88 -9.15 -0.12 -8.68
CA SER A 88 -8.77 -0.07 -10.10
C SER A 88 -7.30 0.32 -10.27
N VAL A 89 -6.83 1.35 -9.53
CA VAL A 89 -5.42 1.79 -9.60
C VAL A 89 -4.47 0.69 -9.13
N TYR A 90 -4.77 0.02 -8.01
CA TYR A 90 -3.97 -1.13 -7.56
C TYR A 90 -3.96 -2.27 -8.57
N GLY A 91 -5.12 -2.59 -9.17
CA GLY A 91 -5.24 -3.67 -10.14
C GLY A 91 -4.44 -3.42 -11.42
N VAL A 92 -4.59 -2.21 -11.98
CA VAL A 92 -3.82 -1.80 -13.17
C VAL A 92 -2.32 -1.76 -12.86
N ALA A 93 -1.92 -1.20 -11.73
CA ALA A 93 -0.51 -1.15 -11.33
C ALA A 93 0.09 -2.55 -11.11
N ALA A 94 -0.64 -3.47 -10.48
CA ALA A 94 -0.18 -4.84 -10.27
C ALA A 94 -0.06 -5.62 -11.60
N ALA A 95 -1.01 -5.43 -12.51
CA ALA A 95 -0.92 -6.00 -13.86
C ALA A 95 0.25 -5.39 -14.66
N ALA A 96 0.40 -4.07 -14.58
CA ALA A 96 1.52 -3.36 -15.20
C ALA A 96 2.86 -3.82 -14.63
N MET A 97 2.96 -4.08 -13.32
CA MET A 97 4.18 -4.61 -12.70
C MET A 97 4.57 -5.97 -13.29
N ILE A 98 3.61 -6.86 -13.54
CA ILE A 98 3.89 -8.17 -14.17
C ILE A 98 4.46 -7.98 -15.58
N VAL A 99 3.89 -7.07 -16.38
CA VAL A 99 4.27 -6.88 -17.78
C VAL A 99 5.53 -6.04 -17.93
N LEU A 100 5.68 -5.00 -17.10
CA LEU A 100 6.71 -3.97 -17.28
C LEU A 100 7.99 -4.21 -16.47
N SER A 101 8.01 -5.15 -15.52
CA SER A 101 9.21 -5.42 -14.70
C SER A 101 10.39 -5.88 -15.55
N VAL A 102 10.17 -6.80 -16.51
CA VAL A 102 11.26 -7.26 -17.38
C VAL A 102 11.73 -6.14 -18.31
N PRO A 103 10.89 -5.42 -19.06
CA PRO A 103 11.32 -4.25 -19.82
C PRO A 103 12.05 -3.19 -19.00
N ALA A 104 11.60 -2.95 -17.76
CA ALA A 104 12.26 -1.97 -16.88
C ALA A 104 13.69 -2.39 -16.54
N PHE A 105 13.91 -3.65 -16.17
CA PHE A 105 15.26 -4.16 -15.89
C PHE A 105 16.13 -4.26 -17.12
N GLU A 106 15.59 -4.57 -18.30
CA GLU A 106 16.34 -4.51 -19.56
C GLU A 106 16.79 -3.07 -19.87
N LEU A 107 15.94 -2.07 -19.65
CA LEU A 107 16.34 -0.66 -19.76
C LEU A 107 17.43 -0.30 -18.75
N ILE A 108 17.31 -0.76 -17.50
CA ILE A 108 18.29 -0.52 -16.44
C ILE A 108 19.63 -1.13 -16.78
N LYS A 109 19.69 -2.29 -17.42
CA LYS A 109 20.93 -2.97 -17.86
C LYS A 109 21.59 -2.28 -19.04
N THR A 110 20.83 -1.57 -19.88
CA THR A 110 21.35 -0.95 -21.10
C THR A 110 22.43 0.08 -20.77
N PRO A 111 23.58 0.08 -21.49
CA PRO A 111 24.63 1.08 -21.31
C PRO A 111 24.13 2.50 -21.62
N GLY A 112 24.76 3.50 -21.00
CA GLY A 112 24.42 4.92 -21.18
C GLY A 112 23.62 5.47 -20.01
N PHE A 113 23.05 6.67 -20.20
CA PHE A 113 22.36 7.41 -19.14
C PHE A 113 20.84 7.29 -19.25
N TRP A 114 20.27 7.55 -20.41
CA TRP A 114 18.82 7.73 -20.57
C TRP A 114 17.99 6.45 -20.43
N ALA A 115 18.54 5.31 -20.89
CA ALA A 115 17.83 4.04 -20.78
C ALA A 115 17.69 3.56 -19.32
N PRO A 116 18.77 3.56 -18.49
CA PRO A 116 18.63 3.26 -17.06
C PRO A 116 17.70 4.23 -16.33
N VAL A 117 17.77 5.53 -16.62
CA VAL A 117 16.84 6.52 -16.06
C VAL A 117 15.39 6.14 -16.39
N ALA A 118 15.09 5.84 -17.67
CA ALA A 118 13.74 5.47 -18.09
C ALA A 118 13.24 4.20 -17.35
N GLY A 119 14.09 3.19 -17.18
CA GLY A 119 13.78 1.97 -16.44
C GLY A 119 13.47 2.25 -14.96
N VAL A 120 14.28 3.09 -14.30
CA VAL A 120 14.05 3.50 -12.91
C VAL A 120 12.78 4.33 -12.76
N LEU A 121 12.54 5.29 -13.65
CA LEU A 121 11.32 6.10 -13.65
C LEU A 121 10.06 5.23 -13.85
N LEU A 122 10.16 4.18 -14.65
CA LEU A 122 9.06 3.23 -14.85
C LEU A 122 8.76 2.47 -13.55
N LEU A 123 9.78 1.90 -12.87
CA LEU A 123 9.60 1.23 -11.58
C LEU A 123 9.10 2.21 -10.50
N SER A 124 9.60 3.44 -10.48
CA SER A 124 9.16 4.50 -9.57
C SER A 124 7.71 4.92 -9.82
N THR A 125 7.23 4.87 -11.07
CA THR A 125 5.83 5.09 -11.40
C THR A 125 4.94 3.99 -10.82
N LEU A 126 5.34 2.72 -10.93
CA LEU A 126 4.63 1.60 -10.32
C LEU A 126 4.59 1.75 -8.79
N LEU A 127 5.72 2.12 -8.18
CA LEU A 127 5.80 2.40 -6.75
C LEU A 127 4.84 3.52 -6.33
N ALA A 128 4.78 4.62 -7.06
CA ALA A 128 3.86 5.72 -6.79
C ALA A 128 2.39 5.28 -6.88
N CYS A 129 2.05 4.38 -7.83
CA CYS A 129 0.70 3.81 -7.95
C CYS A 129 0.30 2.93 -6.76
N PHE A 130 1.25 2.31 -6.08
CA PHE A 130 0.99 1.57 -4.83
C PHE A 130 1.01 2.49 -3.60
N ALA A 131 1.94 3.42 -3.53
CA ALA A 131 2.13 4.32 -2.39
C ALA A 131 0.96 5.29 -2.21
N ALA A 132 0.55 5.95 -3.29
CA ALA A 132 -0.46 7.02 -3.24
C ALA A 132 -1.80 6.58 -2.65
N PRO A 133 -2.44 5.49 -3.11
CA PRO A 133 -3.72 5.05 -2.54
C PRO A 133 -3.57 4.38 -1.17
N SER A 134 -2.39 3.91 -0.77
CA SER A 134 -2.17 3.16 0.48
C SER A 134 -2.61 3.94 1.71
N ALA A 135 -2.26 5.22 1.81
CA ALA A 135 -2.55 6.06 2.97
C ALA A 135 -4.05 6.13 3.30
N ALA A 136 -4.91 6.06 2.28
CA ALA A 136 -6.35 6.10 2.45
C ALA A 136 -7.01 4.72 2.43
N THR A 137 -6.45 3.75 1.69
CA THR A 137 -7.02 2.40 1.56
C THR A 137 -6.80 1.55 2.81
N LEU A 138 -5.58 1.55 3.35
CA LEU A 138 -5.25 0.68 4.49
C LEU A 138 -6.10 0.96 5.74
N PRO A 139 -6.29 2.23 6.17
CA PRO A 139 -7.20 2.51 7.28
C PRO A 139 -8.67 2.18 6.99
N ALA A 140 -9.10 2.25 5.72
CA ALA A 140 -10.48 1.96 5.33
C ALA A 140 -10.86 0.48 5.44
N LEU A 141 -9.88 -0.44 5.47
CA LEU A 141 -10.12 -1.87 5.62
C LEU A 141 -10.68 -2.24 7.00
N PHE A 142 -10.43 -1.41 8.02
CA PHE A 142 -10.70 -1.76 9.42
C PHE A 142 -11.71 -0.83 10.06
N PRO A 143 -12.62 -1.37 10.93
CA PRO A 143 -13.49 -0.57 11.78
C PRO A 143 -12.68 0.31 12.73
N THR A 144 -13.23 1.47 13.11
CA THR A 144 -12.54 2.47 13.95
C THR A 144 -11.99 1.90 15.26
N ALA A 145 -12.72 0.97 15.88
CA ALA A 145 -12.33 0.39 17.18
C ALA A 145 -11.01 -0.38 17.16
N VAL A 146 -10.66 -1.02 16.04
CA VAL A 146 -9.47 -1.89 15.90
C VAL A 146 -8.50 -1.40 14.81
N ARG A 147 -8.83 -0.32 14.10
CA ARG A 147 -8.13 0.17 12.90
C ARG A 147 -6.63 0.27 13.07
N TYR A 148 -6.16 1.02 14.08
CA TYR A 148 -4.73 1.26 14.26
C TYR A 148 -3.96 -0.01 14.65
N ALA A 149 -4.53 -0.83 15.51
CA ALA A 149 -3.89 -2.08 15.95
C ALA A 149 -3.84 -3.09 14.80
N ALA A 150 -4.96 -3.32 14.11
CA ALA A 150 -5.04 -4.29 13.02
C ALA A 150 -4.19 -3.87 11.80
N MET A 151 -4.25 -2.60 11.41
CA MET A 151 -3.41 -2.04 10.35
C MET A 151 -1.93 -2.13 10.73
N GLY A 152 -1.56 -1.75 11.96
CA GLY A 152 -0.18 -1.82 12.43
C GLY A 152 0.37 -3.24 12.43
N ILE A 153 -0.41 -4.23 12.83
CA ILE A 153 -0.01 -5.66 12.77
C ILE A 153 0.21 -6.08 11.32
N GLY A 154 -0.78 -5.89 10.45
CA GLY A 154 -0.70 -6.29 9.04
C GLY A 154 0.45 -5.60 8.31
N PHE A 155 0.62 -4.29 8.53
CA PHE A 155 1.70 -3.49 7.95
C PHE A 155 3.08 -3.99 8.40
N ASN A 156 3.32 -4.09 9.71
CA ASN A 156 4.65 -4.45 10.23
C ASN A 156 5.05 -5.91 9.91
N ILE A 157 4.10 -6.84 9.94
CA ILE A 157 4.39 -8.23 9.51
C ILE A 157 4.79 -8.25 8.02
N SER A 158 4.07 -7.52 7.17
CA SER A 158 4.38 -7.46 5.74
C SER A 158 5.72 -6.77 5.47
N VAL A 159 6.03 -5.67 6.17
CA VAL A 159 7.33 -4.98 6.06
C VAL A 159 8.47 -5.91 6.47
N ALA A 160 8.34 -6.59 7.60
CA ALA A 160 9.38 -7.49 8.09
C ALA A 160 9.58 -8.70 7.17
N ALA A 161 8.48 -9.31 6.70
CA ALA A 161 8.52 -10.51 5.88
C ALA A 161 8.97 -10.25 4.43
N PHE A 162 8.57 -9.13 3.84
CA PHE A 162 8.74 -8.88 2.40
C PHE A 162 9.56 -7.63 2.11
N GLY A 163 9.45 -6.57 2.90
CA GLY A 163 10.22 -5.35 2.69
C GLY A 163 11.69 -5.57 2.99
N GLY A 164 12.02 -5.80 4.25
CA GLY A 164 13.40 -5.95 4.71
C GLY A 164 14.16 -7.11 4.09
N THR A 165 13.47 -8.18 3.67
CA THR A 165 14.10 -9.35 3.02
C THR A 165 14.28 -9.20 1.51
N THR A 166 13.60 -8.25 0.85
CA THR A 166 13.66 -8.08 -0.61
C THR A 166 15.08 -7.92 -1.16
N PRO A 167 15.94 -7.04 -0.63
CA PRO A 167 17.31 -6.90 -1.15
C PRO A 167 18.12 -8.20 -1.04
N LEU A 168 18.04 -8.86 0.12
CA LEU A 168 18.76 -10.11 0.37
C LEU A 168 18.26 -11.25 -0.50
N ALA A 169 16.94 -11.45 -0.58
CA ALA A 169 16.33 -12.49 -1.39
C ALA A 169 16.65 -12.30 -2.88
N THR A 170 16.61 -11.06 -3.35
CA THR A 170 16.88 -10.75 -4.75
C THR A 170 18.35 -10.95 -5.09
N ALA A 171 19.28 -10.51 -4.23
CA ALA A 171 20.72 -10.74 -4.42
C ALA A 171 21.04 -12.24 -4.44
N ALA A 172 20.50 -13.00 -3.49
CA ALA A 172 20.69 -14.46 -3.43
C ALA A 172 20.12 -15.18 -4.67
N LEU A 173 19.00 -14.72 -5.21
CA LEU A 173 18.44 -15.28 -6.45
C LEU A 173 19.33 -15.00 -7.67
N VAL A 174 19.88 -13.79 -7.79
CA VAL A 174 20.82 -13.44 -8.86
C VAL A 174 22.08 -14.28 -8.76
N GLU A 175 22.67 -14.39 -7.56
CA GLU A 175 23.88 -15.19 -7.30
C GLU A 175 23.64 -16.68 -7.59
N ALA A 176 22.54 -17.25 -7.11
CA ALA A 176 22.23 -18.68 -7.28
C ALA A 176 21.93 -19.09 -8.73
N THR A 177 21.36 -18.17 -9.52
CA THR A 177 20.91 -18.47 -10.89
C THR A 177 21.84 -17.94 -11.98
N GLY A 178 22.71 -16.99 -11.65
CA GLY A 178 23.51 -16.24 -12.63
C GLY A 178 22.68 -15.41 -13.59
N ASN A 179 21.41 -15.14 -13.27
CA ASN A 179 20.49 -14.40 -14.14
C ASN A 179 20.19 -13.02 -13.57
N ASP A 180 20.69 -11.98 -14.24
CA ASP A 180 20.52 -10.58 -13.84
C ASP A 180 19.07 -10.09 -13.91
N LEU A 181 18.14 -10.86 -14.52
CA LEU A 181 16.71 -10.51 -14.57
C LEU A 181 15.90 -11.08 -13.39
N MET A 182 16.52 -11.77 -12.44
CA MET A 182 15.82 -12.27 -11.25
C MET A 182 15.08 -11.19 -10.46
N PRO A 183 15.59 -9.95 -10.33
CA PRO A 183 14.83 -8.86 -9.70
C PRO A 183 13.50 -8.58 -10.41
N ALA A 184 13.46 -8.65 -11.74
CA ALA A 184 12.22 -8.48 -12.50
C ALA A 184 11.22 -9.60 -12.23
N PHE A 185 11.68 -10.86 -12.21
CA PHE A 185 10.82 -12.01 -11.88
C PHE A 185 10.30 -11.96 -10.43
N TYR A 186 11.12 -11.47 -9.50
CA TYR A 186 10.69 -11.25 -8.12
C TYR A 186 9.55 -10.21 -8.03
N LEU A 187 9.66 -9.10 -8.77
CA LEU A 187 8.57 -8.12 -8.87
C LEU A 187 7.33 -8.70 -9.56
N MET A 188 7.49 -9.51 -10.60
CA MET A 188 6.36 -10.20 -11.26
C MET A 188 5.62 -11.10 -10.28
N ALA A 189 6.34 -11.88 -9.46
CA ALA A 189 5.73 -12.73 -8.43
C ALA A 189 4.95 -11.90 -7.40
N ALA A 190 5.52 -10.78 -6.94
CA ALA A 190 4.81 -9.85 -6.07
C ALA A 190 3.55 -9.26 -6.76
N GLY A 191 3.64 -8.92 -8.06
CA GLY A 191 2.51 -8.46 -8.86
C GLY A 191 1.38 -9.48 -8.95
N LEU A 192 1.70 -10.77 -9.12
CA LEU A 192 0.71 -11.85 -9.12
C LEU A 192 -0.01 -11.96 -7.78
N ILE A 193 0.72 -11.94 -6.67
CA ILE A 193 0.15 -11.92 -5.31
C ILE A 193 -0.77 -10.71 -5.15
N GLY A 194 -0.31 -9.56 -5.64
CA GLY A 194 -1.08 -8.32 -5.63
C GLY A 194 -2.38 -8.39 -6.40
N LEU A 195 -2.37 -8.94 -7.62
CA LEU A 195 -3.60 -9.14 -8.41
C LEU A 195 -4.62 -10.02 -7.69
N VAL A 196 -4.15 -11.10 -7.04
CA VAL A 196 -5.02 -11.94 -6.21
C VAL A 196 -5.59 -11.14 -5.05
N THR A 197 -4.76 -10.36 -4.36
CA THR A 197 -5.19 -9.51 -3.24
C THR A 197 -6.23 -8.48 -3.66
N VAL A 198 -6.03 -7.83 -4.82
CA VAL A 198 -6.94 -6.81 -5.34
C VAL A 198 -8.33 -7.38 -5.69
N LYS A 199 -8.44 -8.67 -6.05
CA LYS A 199 -9.76 -9.31 -6.26
C LYS A 199 -10.64 -9.26 -5.01
N PHE A 200 -10.03 -9.36 -3.84
CA PHE A 200 -10.73 -9.33 -2.55
C PHE A 200 -10.79 -7.93 -1.93
N LEU A 201 -10.12 -6.93 -2.53
CA LEU A 201 -10.12 -5.56 -2.04
C LEU A 201 -11.50 -4.91 -2.25
N PRO A 202 -12.21 -4.50 -1.20
CA PRO A 202 -13.41 -3.69 -1.35
C PRO A 202 -13.05 -2.29 -1.87
N GLU A 203 -13.88 -1.72 -2.77
CA GLU A 203 -13.68 -0.34 -3.17
C GLU A 203 -13.91 0.59 -1.97
N SER A 204 -12.97 1.48 -1.75
CA SER A 204 -12.99 2.42 -0.62
C SER A 204 -12.98 3.89 -1.05
N ALA A 205 -12.92 4.16 -2.35
CA ALA A 205 -13.01 5.53 -2.85
C ALA A 205 -14.41 6.09 -2.61
N GLN A 206 -14.47 7.30 -2.07
CA GLN A 206 -15.70 8.04 -1.78
C GLN A 206 -16.69 7.32 -0.81
N VAL A 207 -16.22 6.28 -0.10
CA VAL A 207 -17.02 5.58 0.90
C VAL A 207 -16.62 6.04 2.30
N PRO A 208 -17.57 6.38 3.20
CA PRO A 208 -17.26 6.73 4.58
C PRO A 208 -16.52 5.60 5.29
N LEU A 209 -15.57 5.96 6.14
CA LEU A 209 -14.82 4.97 6.90
C LEU A 209 -15.75 4.19 7.84
N ARG A 210 -15.64 2.87 7.87
CA ARG A 210 -16.44 2.00 8.73
C ARG A 210 -16.33 2.42 10.19
N GLY A 211 -17.46 2.69 10.84
CA GLY A 211 -17.52 3.12 12.24
C GLY A 211 -17.15 4.58 12.48
N SER A 212 -16.96 5.41 11.46
CA SER A 212 -16.93 6.86 11.60
C SER A 212 -18.36 7.40 11.71
N ARG A 213 -18.50 8.54 12.38
CA ARG A 213 -19.77 9.28 12.35
C ARG A 213 -20.09 9.66 10.89
N PRO A 214 -21.36 9.66 10.47
CA PRO A 214 -21.70 10.04 9.10
C PRO A 214 -21.12 11.42 8.80
N MET A 215 -20.33 11.51 7.73
CA MET A 215 -19.86 12.78 7.21
C MET A 215 -21.01 13.40 6.41
N VAL A 216 -21.52 14.50 6.89
CA VAL A 216 -22.58 15.26 6.22
C VAL A 216 -21.95 16.01 5.05
N GLY A 217 -22.13 15.49 3.84
CA GLY A 217 -21.52 16.03 2.61
C GLY A 217 -22.33 17.16 1.98
N SER A 218 -23.66 17.22 2.23
CA SER A 218 -24.53 18.24 1.66
C SER A 218 -25.31 19.00 2.75
N ALA A 219 -25.81 20.19 2.40
CA ALA A 219 -26.67 20.97 3.30
C ALA A 219 -28.01 20.28 3.59
N GLU A 220 -28.48 19.42 2.67
CA GLU A 220 -29.69 18.62 2.83
C GLU A 220 -29.48 17.46 3.80
N GLU A 221 -28.42 16.68 3.63
CA GLU A 221 -28.02 15.62 4.57
C GLU A 221 -27.78 16.17 5.98
N ARG A 222 -27.21 17.39 6.09
CA ARG A 222 -27.05 18.05 7.38
C ARG A 222 -28.41 18.32 8.06
N ARG A 223 -29.41 18.79 7.32
CA ARG A 223 -30.73 19.05 7.85
C ARG A 223 -31.42 17.76 8.29
N GLU A 224 -31.33 16.72 7.49
CA GLU A 224 -31.90 15.41 7.78
C GLU A 224 -31.23 14.77 9.01
N PHE A 225 -29.92 14.89 9.12
CA PHE A 225 -29.18 14.42 10.29
C PHE A 225 -29.56 15.19 11.57
N LEU A 226 -29.70 16.52 11.50
CA LEU A 226 -30.08 17.34 12.65
C LEU A 226 -31.52 17.05 13.09
N THR A 227 -32.45 16.88 12.16
CA THR A 227 -33.84 16.53 12.49
C THR A 227 -33.96 15.15 13.12
N THR A 228 -33.19 14.17 12.63
CA THR A 228 -33.15 12.83 13.22
C THR A 228 -32.50 12.82 14.60
N ALA A 229 -31.39 13.56 14.78
CA ALA A 229 -30.71 13.70 16.07
C ALA A 229 -31.58 14.40 17.12
N GLU A 230 -32.33 15.44 16.73
CA GLU A 230 -33.29 16.12 17.62
C GLU A 230 -34.45 15.20 17.99
N ALA A 231 -34.97 14.40 17.05
CA ALA A 231 -36.01 13.44 17.32
C ALA A 231 -35.58 12.36 18.31
N LEU A 232 -34.37 11.82 18.15
CA LEU A 232 -33.78 10.86 19.08
C LEU A 232 -33.51 11.47 20.47
N TYR A 233 -33.01 12.71 20.51
CA TYR A 233 -32.80 13.40 21.80
C TYR A 233 -34.13 13.64 22.54
N ARG A 234 -35.20 14.07 21.85
CA ARG A 234 -36.54 14.25 22.43
C ARG A 234 -37.14 12.93 22.92
N ALA A 235 -36.90 11.83 22.22
CA ALA A 235 -37.35 10.50 22.62
C ALA A 235 -36.63 10.04 23.92
N THR A 236 -35.31 10.23 24.02
CA THR A 236 -34.51 9.86 25.21
C THR A 236 -34.86 10.72 26.42
N VAL A 237 -35.13 12.01 26.23
CA VAL A 237 -35.56 12.90 27.35
C VAL A 237 -36.97 12.57 27.85
N LYS A 238 -37.86 12.10 26.97
CA LYS A 238 -39.20 11.64 27.38
C LYS A 238 -39.16 10.32 28.18
N THR A 239 -38.30 9.38 27.82
CA THR A 239 -38.14 8.10 28.54
C THR A 239 -37.39 8.23 29.85
N GLY A 240 -36.52 9.23 30.02
CA GLY A 240 -35.80 9.49 31.28
C GLY A 240 -36.60 10.25 32.35
N ARG A 241 -37.86 10.60 32.10
CA ARG A 241 -38.76 11.33 33.04
C ARG A 241 -39.77 10.44 33.75
N THR A 242 -39.70 9.15 33.56
CA THR A 242 -40.63 8.15 34.17
C THR A 242 -39.83 7.07 34.94
N GLY A 243 -38.80 7.47 35.68
CA GLY A 243 -38.05 6.61 36.60
C GLY A 243 -37.80 7.34 37.91
#